data_5eae473974dbe4143a1d0eb0f855db73
#
_entry.id   5eae473974dbe4143a1d0eb0f855db73
#
_cell.length_a   1.000
_cell.length_b   1.000
_cell.length_c   1.000
_cell.angle_alpha   90.00
_cell.angle_beta   90.00
_cell.angle_gamma   90.00
#
_symmetry.space_group_name_H-M   'P 1'
#
loop_
_entity.id
_entity.type
_entity.pdbx_description
1 polymer ?
#
loop_
_entity_poly.entity_id
_entity_poly.type
_entity_poly.pdbx_seq_one_letter_code
_entity_poly.pdbx_strand_id
1 'polypeptide(L)'
;MRYPPARRLDLVEELHGFRVADPYRWLEDAEADEAEAWCKAQDELLGEWMEGRPEREAVRGRLERLLGAGLVSVPALRGDRAFFERRRGDQQHPVLLVREGDGTERALIDPSALADDDTITLDGWVPSLEGDRLAYFLSQGGDEEASLFIVDVASGETVEGPIDRTRYCPLAWLPGGDTYYYGRRLPADAVPEGEAAFHRRVWRHRVGTDPDGDQLVFGEGRDKTEYHSLRVSLDGRWLLVGAAAGTAPRNDLYIADLAGDAALRPIQEGVDAETD
;
A
#
# COMPACT_ATOMS: atom_id res chain seq x y z
N MET A 1 -38.89 -10.57 2.61
CA MET A 1 -37.91 -9.58 3.12
C MET A 1 -38.19 -8.26 2.42
N ARG A 2 -38.25 -7.14 3.14
CA ARG A 2 -38.42 -5.81 2.54
C ARG A 2 -37.14 -5.02 2.81
N TYR A 3 -36.47 -4.63 1.73
CA TYR A 3 -35.24 -3.84 1.83
C TYR A 3 -35.53 -2.41 2.30
N PRO A 4 -34.63 -1.79 3.08
CA PRO A 4 -34.70 -0.36 3.40
C PRO A 4 -34.76 0.46 2.10
N PRO A 5 -35.61 1.49 2.04
CA PRO A 5 -35.72 2.34 0.86
C PRO A 5 -34.45 3.18 0.71
N ALA A 6 -33.99 3.37 -0.53
CA ALA A 6 -32.95 4.32 -0.87
C ALA A 6 -33.57 5.52 -1.58
N ARG A 7 -33.20 6.75 -1.18
CA ARG A 7 -33.61 7.97 -1.86
C ARG A 7 -33.04 7.98 -3.28
N ARG A 8 -33.89 8.35 -4.25
CA ARG A 8 -33.44 8.48 -5.65
C ARG A 8 -33.33 9.95 -6.00
N LEU A 9 -32.17 10.33 -6.58
CA LEU A 9 -31.93 11.64 -7.17
C LEU A 9 -32.29 11.63 -8.65
N ASP A 10 -32.66 12.78 -9.19
CA ASP A 10 -32.80 13.01 -10.63
C ASP A 10 -31.48 13.47 -11.27
N LEU A 11 -30.34 13.00 -10.72
CA LEU A 11 -29.01 13.32 -11.21
C LEU A 11 -28.73 12.54 -12.50
N VAL A 12 -28.27 13.26 -13.52
CA VAL A 12 -27.85 12.68 -14.80
C VAL A 12 -26.56 13.37 -15.20
N GLU A 13 -25.52 12.58 -15.45
CA GLU A 13 -24.23 13.05 -15.95
C GLU A 13 -24.07 12.76 -17.44
N GLU A 14 -23.19 13.49 -18.09
CA GLU A 14 -22.76 13.18 -19.45
C GLU A 14 -21.33 12.61 -19.41
N LEU A 15 -21.19 11.31 -19.70
CA LEU A 15 -19.92 10.59 -19.70
C LEU A 15 -19.65 10.05 -21.10
N HIS A 16 -18.55 10.49 -21.72
CA HIS A 16 -18.16 10.08 -23.08
C HIS A 16 -19.26 10.27 -24.14
N GLY A 17 -20.07 11.32 -24.01
CA GLY A 17 -21.20 11.62 -24.90
C GLY A 17 -22.48 10.84 -24.61
N PHE A 18 -22.54 10.09 -23.51
CA PHE A 18 -23.73 9.37 -23.05
C PHE A 18 -24.31 10.01 -21.79
N ARG A 19 -25.63 10.09 -21.76
CA ARG A 19 -26.36 10.51 -20.55
C ARG A 19 -26.52 9.31 -19.62
N VAL A 20 -25.88 9.38 -18.45
CA VAL A 20 -25.88 8.31 -17.43
C VAL A 20 -26.61 8.83 -16.20
N ALA A 21 -27.70 8.15 -15.80
CA ALA A 21 -28.41 8.46 -14.58
C ALA A 21 -27.66 7.91 -13.37
N ASP A 22 -27.43 8.77 -12.37
CA ASP A 22 -26.80 8.39 -11.10
C ASP A 22 -27.71 8.76 -9.91
N PRO A 23 -28.75 7.95 -9.68
CA PRO A 23 -29.74 8.25 -8.65
C PRO A 23 -29.24 8.05 -7.22
N TYR A 24 -28.07 7.47 -7.03
CA TYR A 24 -27.54 7.08 -5.72
C TYR A 24 -26.19 7.72 -5.38
N ARG A 25 -25.78 8.79 -6.07
CA ARG A 25 -24.56 9.54 -5.82
C ARG A 25 -24.34 9.90 -4.35
N TRP A 26 -25.42 10.15 -3.61
CA TRP A 26 -25.36 10.46 -2.19
C TRP A 26 -24.75 9.34 -1.32
N LEU A 27 -24.67 8.08 -1.79
CA LEU A 27 -23.99 6.98 -1.10
C LEU A 27 -22.46 7.05 -1.20
N GLU A 28 -21.90 7.88 -2.08
CA GLU A 28 -20.45 8.05 -2.22
C GLU A 28 -19.84 8.88 -1.07
N ASP A 29 -20.67 9.68 -0.39
CA ASP A 29 -20.24 10.41 0.80
C ASP A 29 -20.46 9.53 2.04
N ALA A 30 -19.42 8.79 2.40
CA ALA A 30 -19.43 7.87 3.54
C ALA A 30 -19.61 8.57 4.90
N GLU A 31 -19.27 9.86 4.98
CA GLU A 31 -19.38 10.67 6.20
C GLU A 31 -20.77 11.32 6.35
N ALA A 32 -21.63 11.19 5.34
CA ALA A 32 -22.97 11.76 5.41
C ALA A 32 -23.90 10.93 6.32
N ASP A 33 -24.57 11.57 7.28
CA ASP A 33 -25.54 10.94 8.19
C ASP A 33 -26.57 10.06 7.47
N GLU A 34 -27.02 10.46 6.27
CA GLU A 34 -28.00 9.71 5.46
C GLU A 34 -27.40 8.40 4.93
N ALA A 35 -26.16 8.41 4.48
CA ALA A 35 -25.46 7.23 4.00
C ALA A 35 -25.21 6.24 5.15
N GLU A 36 -24.70 6.74 6.29
CA GLU A 36 -24.51 5.95 7.50
C GLU A 36 -25.83 5.30 7.99
N ALA A 37 -26.90 6.08 8.08
CA ALA A 37 -28.20 5.56 8.52
C ALA A 37 -28.75 4.49 7.56
N TRP A 38 -28.54 4.64 6.25
CA TRP A 38 -28.95 3.64 5.27
C TRP A 38 -28.13 2.36 5.39
N CYS A 39 -26.81 2.46 5.51
CA CYS A 39 -25.92 1.31 5.74
C CYS A 39 -26.32 0.55 7.01
N LYS A 40 -26.54 1.25 8.13
CA LYS A 40 -26.99 0.65 9.37
C LYS A 40 -28.33 -0.11 9.23
N ALA A 41 -29.28 0.45 8.50
CA ALA A 41 -30.55 -0.24 8.25
C ALA A 41 -30.40 -1.50 7.39
N GLN A 42 -29.43 -1.54 6.46
CA GLN A 42 -29.07 -2.76 5.71
C GLN A 42 -28.43 -3.81 6.61
N ASP A 43 -27.55 -3.40 7.51
CA ASP A 43 -26.89 -4.30 8.47
C ASP A 43 -27.90 -4.93 9.45
N GLU A 44 -28.86 -4.15 9.93
CA GLU A 44 -29.96 -4.64 10.76
C GLU A 44 -30.77 -5.71 10.03
N LEU A 45 -31.16 -5.44 8.77
CA LEU A 45 -31.87 -6.41 7.92
C LEU A 45 -31.07 -7.69 7.68
N LEU A 46 -29.74 -7.56 7.43
CA LEU A 46 -28.84 -8.69 7.28
C LEU A 46 -28.79 -9.49 8.57
N GLY A 47 -28.66 -8.82 9.73
CA GLY A 47 -28.64 -9.43 11.05
C GLY A 47 -29.91 -10.30 11.29
N GLU A 48 -31.09 -9.74 11.07
CA GLU A 48 -32.37 -10.44 11.19
C GLU A 48 -32.44 -11.68 10.28
N TRP A 49 -31.96 -11.53 9.02
CA TRP A 49 -31.96 -12.65 8.07
C TRP A 49 -30.99 -13.76 8.48
N MET A 50 -29.84 -13.41 9.06
CA MET A 50 -28.80 -14.34 9.49
C MET A 50 -29.17 -15.10 10.78
N GLU A 51 -29.98 -14.56 11.67
CA GLU A 51 -30.36 -15.19 12.94
C GLU A 51 -31.05 -16.56 12.77
N GLY A 52 -31.80 -16.75 11.71
CA GLY A 52 -32.52 -17.99 11.43
C GLY A 52 -31.71 -19.05 10.64
N ARG A 53 -30.39 -18.89 10.50
CA ARG A 53 -29.56 -19.79 9.67
C ARG A 53 -28.72 -20.75 10.50
N PRO A 54 -29.15 -22.05 10.60
CA PRO A 54 -28.39 -23.01 11.42
C PRO A 54 -27.00 -23.30 10.87
N GLU A 55 -26.75 -23.12 9.56
CA GLU A 55 -25.45 -23.31 8.94
C GLU A 55 -24.42 -22.27 9.34
N ARG A 56 -24.88 -21.09 9.83
CA ARG A 56 -24.00 -19.97 10.20
C ARG A 56 -22.95 -20.39 11.23
N GLU A 57 -23.37 -21.08 12.28
CA GLU A 57 -22.46 -21.53 13.36
C GLU A 57 -21.47 -22.59 12.86
N ALA A 58 -21.91 -23.48 11.97
CA ALA A 58 -21.02 -24.48 11.39
C ALA A 58 -19.95 -23.83 10.49
N VAL A 59 -20.34 -22.84 9.68
CA VAL A 59 -19.42 -22.05 8.84
C VAL A 59 -18.47 -21.21 9.70
N ARG A 60 -19.01 -20.50 10.71
CA ARG A 60 -18.22 -19.72 11.66
C ARG A 60 -17.14 -20.58 12.32
N GLY A 61 -17.52 -21.69 12.94
CA GLY A 61 -16.56 -22.57 13.62
C GLY A 61 -15.54 -23.22 12.67
N ARG A 62 -15.88 -23.34 11.38
CA ARG A 62 -14.91 -23.77 10.37
C ARG A 62 -13.91 -22.65 10.04
N LEU A 63 -14.39 -21.43 9.85
CA LEU A 63 -13.56 -20.26 9.56
C LEU A 63 -12.62 -19.95 10.73
N GLU A 64 -13.13 -19.95 11.97
CA GLU A 64 -12.32 -19.73 13.17
C GLU A 64 -11.13 -20.70 13.26
N ARG A 65 -11.37 -21.99 12.97
CA ARG A 65 -10.29 -23.00 12.97
C ARG A 65 -9.27 -22.75 11.84
N LEU A 66 -9.73 -22.36 10.66
CA LEU A 66 -8.85 -22.13 9.51
C LEU A 66 -8.04 -20.84 9.70
N LEU A 67 -8.67 -19.76 10.12
CA LEU A 67 -8.03 -18.48 10.35
C LEU A 67 -7.14 -18.49 11.60
N GLY A 68 -7.49 -19.30 12.61
CA GLY A 68 -6.70 -19.53 13.82
C GLY A 68 -5.43 -20.38 13.62
N ALA A 69 -5.15 -20.86 12.40
CA ALA A 69 -3.95 -21.65 12.12
C ALA A 69 -2.63 -20.88 12.26
N GLY A 70 -2.71 -19.53 12.28
CA GLY A 70 -1.55 -18.67 12.26
C GLY A 70 -0.90 -18.59 10.86
N LEU A 71 0.11 -17.75 10.74
CA LEU A 71 0.83 -17.51 9.47
C LEU A 71 2.27 -17.13 9.77
N VAL A 72 3.21 -17.60 8.94
CA VAL A 72 4.58 -17.09 8.87
C VAL A 72 4.90 -16.83 7.41
N SER A 73 5.35 -15.62 7.09
CA SER A 73 5.74 -15.24 5.73
C SER A 73 7.12 -15.81 5.34
N VAL A 74 7.43 -15.75 4.05
CA VAL A 74 8.79 -16.03 3.56
C VAL A 74 9.72 -14.94 4.09
N PRO A 75 10.87 -15.30 4.71
CA PRO A 75 11.78 -14.32 5.26
C PRO A 75 12.60 -13.62 4.17
N ALA A 76 12.77 -12.29 4.34
CA ALA A 76 13.80 -11.52 3.61
C ALA A 76 15.11 -11.56 4.37
N LEU A 77 16.16 -12.10 3.73
CA LEU A 77 17.48 -12.20 4.35
C LEU A 77 18.35 -10.99 4.00
N ARG A 78 18.97 -10.38 5.01
CA ARG A 78 19.89 -9.24 4.87
C ARG A 78 21.05 -9.39 5.85
N GLY A 79 22.25 -9.62 5.32
CA GLY A 79 23.38 -9.97 6.17
C GLY A 79 23.10 -11.24 6.98
N ASP A 80 23.22 -11.15 8.29
CA ASP A 80 22.91 -12.21 9.25
C ASP A 80 21.50 -12.14 9.83
N ARG A 81 20.67 -11.19 9.34
CA ARG A 81 19.29 -10.96 9.79
C ARG A 81 18.27 -11.58 8.86
N ALA A 82 17.14 -12.00 9.44
CA ALA A 82 15.96 -12.42 8.70
C ALA A 82 14.73 -11.61 9.17
N PHE A 83 14.07 -10.97 8.22
CA PHE A 83 12.85 -10.20 8.43
C PHE A 83 11.66 -11.00 7.93
N PHE A 84 10.62 -11.14 8.74
CA PHE A 84 9.42 -11.89 8.37
C PHE A 84 8.22 -11.50 9.24
N GLU A 85 7.04 -11.70 8.69
CA GLU A 85 5.81 -11.54 9.43
C GLU A 85 5.39 -12.85 10.10
N ARG A 86 4.85 -12.74 11.30
CA ARG A 86 4.19 -13.85 12.01
C ARG A 86 2.87 -13.37 12.60
N ARG A 87 1.78 -14.08 12.31
CA ARG A 87 0.50 -13.91 12.98
C ARG A 87 0.16 -15.19 13.72
N ARG A 88 0.01 -15.13 15.04
CA ARG A 88 -0.50 -16.24 15.83
C ARG A 88 -2.01 -16.32 15.67
N GLY A 89 -2.60 -17.48 15.99
CA GLY A 89 -4.03 -17.71 15.84
C GLY A 89 -4.93 -16.81 16.69
N ASP A 90 -4.37 -16.21 17.74
CA ASP A 90 -5.03 -15.28 18.66
C ASP A 90 -4.81 -13.78 18.30
N GLN A 91 -4.06 -13.49 17.23
CA GLN A 91 -3.76 -12.14 16.80
C GLN A 91 -4.63 -11.73 15.60
N GLN A 92 -5.06 -10.46 15.57
CA GLN A 92 -5.78 -9.86 14.45
C GLN A 92 -4.82 -9.58 13.29
N HIS A 93 -3.67 -8.95 13.58
CA HIS A 93 -2.69 -8.54 12.59
C HIS A 93 -1.38 -9.34 12.72
N PRO A 94 -0.63 -9.53 11.62
CA PRO A 94 0.73 -10.03 11.69
C PRO A 94 1.66 -9.01 12.33
N VAL A 95 2.64 -9.50 13.07
CA VAL A 95 3.75 -8.72 13.63
C VAL A 95 4.95 -8.93 12.73
N LEU A 96 5.61 -7.86 12.32
CA LEU A 96 6.90 -7.92 11.65
C LEU A 96 8.01 -8.16 12.68
N LEU A 97 8.74 -9.25 12.48
CA LEU A 97 9.83 -9.68 13.33
C LEU A 97 11.17 -9.55 12.62
N VAL A 98 12.20 -9.31 13.38
CA VAL A 98 13.58 -9.54 12.97
C VAL A 98 14.17 -10.68 13.80
N ARG A 99 14.83 -11.62 13.13
CA ARG A 99 15.70 -12.63 13.75
C ARG A 99 17.15 -12.25 13.49
N GLU A 100 17.90 -12.04 14.56
CA GLU A 100 19.31 -11.71 14.54
C GLU A 100 20.16 -12.96 14.23
N GLY A 101 21.46 -12.78 13.91
CA GLY A 101 22.37 -13.86 13.56
C GLY A 101 22.62 -14.89 14.68
N ASP A 102 22.38 -14.53 15.94
CA ASP A 102 22.43 -15.45 17.09
C ASP A 102 21.14 -16.27 17.28
N GLY A 103 20.13 -16.05 16.41
CA GLY A 103 18.85 -16.72 16.44
C GLY A 103 17.79 -16.03 17.33
N THR A 104 18.14 -14.95 18.02
CA THR A 104 17.17 -14.16 18.83
C THR A 104 16.13 -13.50 17.94
N GLU A 105 14.87 -13.64 18.27
CA GLU A 105 13.75 -12.98 17.56
C GLU A 105 13.17 -11.86 18.42
N ARG A 106 12.84 -10.75 17.78
CA ARG A 106 12.10 -9.65 18.42
C ARG A 106 11.10 -9.02 17.45
N ALA A 107 10.02 -8.46 18.02
CA ALA A 107 9.11 -7.63 17.25
C ALA A 107 9.83 -6.35 16.83
N LEU A 108 9.67 -5.99 15.56
CA LEU A 108 10.15 -4.72 15.01
C LEU A 108 8.97 -3.76 14.81
N ILE A 109 7.89 -4.22 14.17
CA ILE A 109 6.66 -3.47 14.00
C ILE A 109 5.48 -4.37 14.42
N ASP A 110 4.72 -3.92 15.41
CA ASP A 110 3.47 -4.55 15.84
C ASP A 110 2.31 -3.57 15.63
N PRO A 111 1.49 -3.73 14.60
CA PRO A 111 0.38 -2.82 14.31
C PRO A 111 -0.59 -2.68 15.48
N SER A 112 -0.87 -3.77 16.23
CA SER A 112 -1.78 -3.74 17.38
C SER A 112 -1.24 -2.95 18.59
N ALA A 113 0.06 -2.64 18.61
CA ALA A 113 0.66 -1.77 19.63
C ALA A 113 0.63 -0.28 19.26
N LEU A 114 0.24 0.06 18.01
CA LEU A 114 0.26 1.44 17.50
C LEU A 114 -1.08 2.16 17.66
N ALA A 115 -2.19 1.43 17.83
CA ALA A 115 -3.51 1.98 18.11
C ALA A 115 -4.33 1.02 18.98
N ASP A 116 -5.22 1.56 19.80
CA ASP A 116 -6.05 0.79 20.74
C ASP A 116 -7.22 0.05 20.04
N ASP A 117 -7.54 0.38 18.81
CA ASP A 117 -8.73 -0.09 18.08
C ASP A 117 -8.44 -1.12 16.96
N ASP A 118 -7.18 -1.59 16.87
CA ASP A 118 -6.73 -2.54 15.84
C ASP A 118 -7.02 -2.11 14.39
N THR A 119 -7.16 -0.81 14.13
CA THR A 119 -7.45 -0.30 12.78
C THR A 119 -6.21 -0.04 11.93
N ILE A 120 -5.00 -0.09 12.54
CA ILE A 120 -3.74 0.09 11.81
C ILE A 120 -3.34 -1.20 11.10
N THR A 121 -2.98 -1.08 9.83
CA THR A 121 -2.52 -2.18 8.98
C THR A 121 -1.09 -1.94 8.51
N LEU A 122 -0.25 -2.99 8.55
CA LEU A 122 1.06 -3.01 7.91
C LEU A 122 0.87 -3.45 6.45
N ASP A 123 0.95 -2.49 5.51
CA ASP A 123 0.66 -2.72 4.10
C ASP A 123 1.86 -3.28 3.33
N GLY A 124 3.06 -3.07 3.85
CA GLY A 124 4.29 -3.59 3.27
C GLY A 124 5.53 -3.14 4.00
N TRP A 125 6.66 -3.76 3.68
CA TRP A 125 7.94 -3.44 4.29
C TRP A 125 9.10 -3.87 3.38
N VAL A 126 10.20 -3.12 3.45
CA VAL A 126 11.41 -3.35 2.64
C VAL A 126 12.65 -3.08 3.49
N PRO A 127 13.44 -4.09 3.87
CA PRO A 127 14.70 -3.87 4.59
C PRO A 127 15.78 -3.33 3.63
N SER A 128 16.68 -2.49 4.15
CA SER A 128 17.88 -2.05 3.45
C SER A 128 18.75 -3.26 3.06
N LEU A 129 19.69 -3.06 2.16
CA LEU A 129 20.57 -4.14 1.69
C LEU A 129 21.42 -4.72 2.83
N GLU A 130 21.83 -3.89 3.77
CA GLU A 130 22.61 -4.23 4.96
C GLU A 130 21.74 -4.76 6.12
N GLY A 131 20.44 -4.48 6.09
CA GLY A 131 19.49 -4.88 7.13
C GLY A 131 19.55 -4.04 8.41
N ASP A 132 20.12 -2.85 8.36
CA ASP A 132 20.22 -1.90 9.49
C ASP A 132 19.10 -0.86 9.48
N ARG A 133 18.42 -0.67 8.36
CA ARG A 133 17.20 0.12 8.18
C ARG A 133 16.09 -0.75 7.61
N LEU A 134 14.85 -0.36 7.92
CA LEU A 134 13.67 -0.97 7.30
C LEU A 134 12.64 0.11 6.99
N ALA A 135 12.20 0.16 5.74
CA ALA A 135 11.05 0.95 5.33
C ALA A 135 9.78 0.15 5.58
N TYR A 136 8.73 0.78 6.12
CA TYR A 136 7.43 0.15 6.29
C TYR A 136 6.29 1.12 6.02
N PHE A 137 5.16 0.58 5.61
CA PHE A 137 3.99 1.35 5.21
C PHE A 137 2.83 1.01 6.12
N LEU A 138 2.17 2.02 6.67
CA LEU A 138 0.99 1.87 7.52
C LEU A 138 -0.19 2.62 6.94
N SER A 139 -1.35 2.00 6.94
CA SER A 139 -2.65 2.62 6.69
C SER A 139 -3.60 2.42 7.88
N GLN A 140 -4.70 3.15 7.91
CA GLN A 140 -5.67 3.11 9.00
C GLN A 140 -7.09 2.94 8.48
N GLY A 141 -7.92 2.20 9.22
CA GLY A 141 -9.35 2.07 8.93
C GLY A 141 -9.69 1.35 7.61
N GLY A 142 -8.71 0.69 6.97
CA GLY A 142 -8.90 0.01 5.69
C GLY A 142 -8.98 0.95 4.47
N ASP A 143 -8.60 2.22 4.62
CA ASP A 143 -8.58 3.21 3.53
C ASP A 143 -7.43 2.98 2.54
N GLU A 144 -6.43 2.16 2.94
CA GLU A 144 -5.21 1.86 2.17
C GLU A 144 -4.37 3.10 1.84
N GLU A 145 -4.67 4.26 2.44
CA GLU A 145 -3.91 5.50 2.27
C GLU A 145 -2.62 5.47 3.10
N ALA A 146 -1.70 4.63 2.64
CA ALA A 146 -0.47 4.35 3.35
C ALA A 146 0.45 5.58 3.49
N SER A 147 1.08 5.67 4.67
CA SER A 147 2.23 6.52 4.94
C SER A 147 3.47 5.66 5.13
N LEU A 148 4.61 6.15 4.60
CA LEU A 148 5.91 5.51 4.72
C LEU A 148 6.63 5.97 5.98
N PHE A 149 7.27 5.03 6.64
CA PHE A 149 8.14 5.23 7.79
C PHE A 149 9.46 4.47 7.61
N ILE A 150 10.51 4.95 8.26
CA ILE A 150 11.80 4.26 8.34
C ILE A 150 12.12 3.98 9.80
N VAL A 151 12.47 2.73 10.10
CA VAL A 151 12.94 2.30 11.43
C VAL A 151 14.43 1.95 11.38
N ASP A 152 15.16 2.35 12.41
CA ASP A 152 16.49 1.81 12.73
C ASP A 152 16.33 0.42 13.33
N VAL A 153 16.87 -0.59 12.67
CA VAL A 153 16.64 -1.99 13.07
C VAL A 153 17.28 -2.31 14.41
N ALA A 154 18.42 -1.73 14.75
CA ALA A 154 19.12 -2.05 16.00
C ALA A 154 18.39 -1.49 17.23
N SER A 155 17.95 -0.24 17.17
CA SER A 155 17.23 0.42 18.28
C SER A 155 15.73 0.10 18.29
N GLY A 156 15.13 -0.18 17.12
CA GLY A 156 13.68 -0.26 16.94
C GLY A 156 12.99 1.11 16.91
N GLU A 157 13.76 2.21 16.87
CA GLU A 157 13.21 3.57 16.82
C GLU A 157 12.86 3.99 15.40
N THR A 158 11.69 4.60 15.20
CA THR A 158 11.33 5.25 13.94
C THR A 158 12.19 6.50 13.78
N VAL A 159 13.00 6.52 12.71
CA VAL A 159 13.93 7.60 12.41
C VAL A 159 13.42 8.57 11.35
N GLU A 160 12.34 8.20 10.65
CA GLU A 160 11.69 9.02 9.63
C GLU A 160 10.22 8.66 9.46
N GLY A 161 9.42 9.61 9.03
CA GLY A 161 8.00 9.49 8.74
C GLY A 161 7.11 10.27 9.70
N PRO A 162 5.81 10.38 9.39
CA PRO A 162 5.15 9.82 8.22
C PRO A 162 5.47 10.59 6.92
N ILE A 163 5.74 9.86 5.84
CA ILE A 163 5.73 10.41 4.49
C ILE A 163 4.42 9.96 3.82
N ASP A 164 3.55 10.89 3.54
CA ASP A 164 2.20 10.66 3.03
C ASP A 164 2.14 10.27 1.54
N ARG A 165 0.92 9.95 1.05
CA ARG A 165 0.64 9.72 -0.38
C ARG A 165 1.40 8.54 -1.00
N THR A 166 1.74 7.53 -0.19
CA THR A 166 2.53 6.37 -0.61
C THR A 166 1.71 5.09 -0.83
N ARG A 167 0.39 5.22 -0.99
CA ARG A 167 -0.51 4.09 -1.29
C ARG A 167 -0.05 3.32 -2.52
N TYR A 168 0.19 2.00 -2.38
CA TYR A 168 0.69 1.11 -3.43
C TYR A 168 1.94 1.62 -4.13
N CYS A 169 2.83 2.22 -3.38
CA CYS A 169 4.07 2.77 -3.90
C CYS A 169 5.25 1.85 -3.59
N PRO A 170 6.13 1.61 -4.57
CA PRO A 170 7.32 0.80 -4.39
C PRO A 170 8.42 1.59 -3.66
N LEU A 171 9.38 0.84 -3.10
CA LEU A 171 10.63 1.39 -2.54
C LEU A 171 11.81 0.49 -2.90
N ALA A 172 12.94 1.10 -3.23
CA ALA A 172 14.21 0.39 -3.47
C ALA A 172 15.37 1.15 -2.83
N TRP A 173 16.06 0.49 -1.89
CA TRP A 173 17.21 1.04 -1.19
C TRP A 173 18.45 1.10 -2.07
N LEU A 174 19.25 2.15 -1.92
CA LEU A 174 20.64 2.18 -2.31
C LEU A 174 21.51 1.55 -1.22
N PRO A 175 22.71 1.00 -1.57
CA PRO A 175 23.68 0.54 -0.56
C PRO A 175 23.99 1.64 0.46
N GLY A 176 24.19 1.23 1.73
CA GLY A 176 24.43 2.12 2.86
C GLY A 176 23.18 2.53 3.64
N GLY A 177 21.96 2.22 3.16
CA GLY A 177 20.72 2.44 3.90
C GLY A 177 20.32 3.89 4.17
N ASP A 178 21.04 4.88 3.57
CA ASP A 178 20.79 6.31 3.78
C ASP A 178 19.94 6.94 2.68
N THR A 179 19.78 6.26 1.56
CA THR A 179 19.09 6.80 0.38
C THR A 179 18.28 5.69 -0.26
N TYR A 180 17.10 6.07 -0.77
CA TYR A 180 16.22 5.15 -1.49
C TYR A 180 15.46 5.85 -2.62
N TYR A 181 14.99 5.06 -3.58
CA TYR A 181 13.98 5.45 -4.55
C TYR A 181 12.62 4.98 -4.07
N TYR A 182 11.59 5.80 -4.24
CA TYR A 182 10.25 5.43 -3.81
C TYR A 182 9.17 6.06 -4.69
N GLY A 183 8.00 5.45 -4.69
CA GLY A 183 6.82 6.02 -5.28
C GLY A 183 6.13 7.00 -4.31
N ARG A 184 5.64 8.14 -4.82
CA ARG A 184 4.77 9.06 -4.09
C ARG A 184 3.87 9.79 -5.09
N ARG A 185 2.59 9.94 -4.75
CA ARG A 185 1.67 10.73 -5.57
C ARG A 185 1.97 12.23 -5.44
N LEU A 186 1.62 12.99 -6.47
CA LEU A 186 1.62 14.44 -6.37
C LEU A 186 0.60 14.92 -5.33
N PRO A 187 0.79 16.09 -4.70
CA PRO A 187 -0.20 16.65 -3.78
C PRO A 187 -1.47 17.06 -4.52
N ALA A 188 -2.61 17.09 -3.82
CA ALA A 188 -3.93 17.31 -4.43
C ALA A 188 -4.05 18.69 -5.12
N ASP A 189 -3.34 19.69 -4.66
CA ASP A 189 -3.29 21.04 -5.23
C ASP A 189 -2.40 21.15 -6.48
N ALA A 190 -1.58 20.14 -6.77
CA ALA A 190 -0.73 20.07 -7.97
C ALA A 190 -1.35 19.24 -9.10
N VAL A 191 -2.58 18.72 -8.93
CA VAL A 191 -3.27 17.88 -9.92
C VAL A 191 -4.70 18.41 -10.16
N PRO A 192 -5.36 18.04 -11.28
CA PRO A 192 -6.76 18.40 -11.51
C PRO A 192 -7.69 17.87 -10.41
N GLU A 193 -8.79 18.58 -10.17
CA GLU A 193 -9.83 18.17 -9.23
C GLU A 193 -10.32 16.74 -9.51
N GLY A 194 -10.43 15.91 -8.47
CA GLY A 194 -10.80 14.49 -8.58
C GLY A 194 -9.65 13.55 -8.99
N GLU A 195 -8.43 14.05 -9.19
CA GLU A 195 -7.30 13.23 -9.63
C GLU A 195 -6.25 12.93 -8.54
N ALA A 196 -6.50 13.28 -7.29
CA ALA A 196 -5.55 13.10 -6.19
C ALA A 196 -5.13 11.62 -5.95
N ALA A 197 -5.92 10.64 -6.37
CA ALA A 197 -5.61 9.21 -6.28
C ALA A 197 -4.60 8.72 -7.33
N PHE A 198 -4.31 9.55 -8.34
CA PHE A 198 -3.45 9.23 -9.47
C PHE A 198 -2.10 9.96 -9.37
N HIS A 199 -1.41 10.13 -10.53
CA HIS A 199 -0.18 10.92 -10.69
C HIS A 199 0.97 10.46 -9.77
N ARG A 200 1.18 9.15 -9.70
CA ARG A 200 2.36 8.59 -9.04
C ARG A 200 3.62 9.01 -9.77
N ARG A 201 4.67 9.30 -9.01
CA ARG A 201 6.00 9.65 -9.50
C ARG A 201 7.03 8.84 -8.72
N VAL A 202 8.21 8.65 -9.30
CA VAL A 202 9.35 8.07 -8.60
C VAL A 202 10.28 9.19 -8.17
N TRP A 203 10.61 9.17 -6.90
CA TRP A 203 11.45 10.15 -6.24
C TRP A 203 12.70 9.49 -5.67
N ARG A 204 13.76 10.26 -5.51
CA ARG A 204 14.95 9.88 -4.77
C ARG A 204 14.98 10.65 -3.47
N HIS A 205 14.98 9.94 -2.37
CA HIS A 205 14.96 10.50 -1.02
C HIS A 205 16.22 10.13 -0.24
N ARG A 206 16.65 11.01 0.64
CA ARG A 206 17.68 10.75 1.64
C ARG A 206 17.10 10.80 3.03
N VAL A 207 17.29 9.73 3.81
CA VAL A 207 16.78 9.61 5.19
C VAL A 207 17.13 10.85 6.02
N GLY A 208 16.13 11.42 6.70
CA GLY A 208 16.26 12.60 7.55
C GLY A 208 16.19 13.95 6.82
N THR A 209 15.88 13.97 5.52
CA THR A 209 15.63 15.22 4.80
C THR A 209 14.12 15.47 4.60
N ASP A 210 13.74 16.67 4.21
CA ASP A 210 12.35 16.98 3.88
C ASP A 210 11.95 16.31 2.55
N PRO A 211 10.92 15.45 2.53
CA PRO A 211 10.48 14.76 1.32
C PRO A 211 9.87 15.69 0.25
N ASP A 212 9.49 16.92 0.59
CA ASP A 212 9.04 17.90 -0.41
C ASP A 212 10.21 18.51 -1.21
N GLY A 213 11.45 18.30 -0.75
CA GLY A 213 12.68 18.64 -1.47
C GLY A 213 13.26 17.51 -2.32
N ASP A 214 12.58 16.38 -2.45
CA ASP A 214 13.09 15.21 -3.15
C ASP A 214 13.30 15.43 -4.65
N GLN A 215 14.28 14.71 -5.18
CA GLN A 215 14.58 14.72 -6.59
C GLN A 215 13.58 13.83 -7.36
N LEU A 216 12.83 14.43 -8.31
CA LEU A 216 12.03 13.68 -9.25
C LEU A 216 12.94 12.86 -10.20
N VAL A 217 12.65 11.57 -10.33
CA VAL A 217 13.44 10.61 -11.13
C VAL A 217 12.65 10.11 -12.34
N PHE A 218 11.35 9.83 -12.18
CA PHE A 218 10.53 9.25 -13.23
C PHE A 218 9.05 9.61 -13.08
N GLY A 219 8.33 9.57 -14.20
CA GLY A 219 6.88 9.67 -14.23
C GLY A 219 6.35 11.01 -14.74
N GLU A 220 7.18 12.05 -14.92
CA GLU A 220 6.73 13.33 -15.50
C GLU A 220 6.26 13.13 -16.95
N GLY A 221 5.07 13.70 -17.27
CA GLY A 221 4.48 13.60 -18.61
C GLY A 221 3.91 12.23 -18.99
N ARG A 222 3.93 11.24 -18.06
CA ARG A 222 3.38 9.91 -18.29
C ARG A 222 1.89 9.82 -17.89
N ASP A 223 1.25 8.70 -18.23
CA ASP A 223 -0.15 8.47 -17.91
C ASP A 223 -0.39 8.55 -16.39
N LYS A 224 -1.44 9.27 -16.00
CA LYS A 224 -1.79 9.49 -14.59
C LYS A 224 -2.09 8.21 -13.82
N THR A 225 -2.54 7.16 -14.51
CA THR A 225 -2.95 5.89 -13.90
C THR A 225 -1.81 4.91 -13.70
N GLU A 226 -0.56 5.28 -14.08
CA GLU A 226 0.57 4.38 -13.94
C GLU A 226 0.90 4.02 -12.50
N TYR A 227 1.16 2.73 -12.30
CA TYR A 227 1.85 2.18 -11.16
C TYR A 227 3.29 1.86 -11.56
N HIS A 228 4.21 2.04 -10.61
CA HIS A 228 5.63 1.80 -10.85
C HIS A 228 6.12 0.61 -10.04
N SER A 229 7.13 -0.07 -10.55
CA SER A 229 7.99 -1.00 -9.79
C SER A 229 9.41 -0.47 -9.75
N LEU A 230 10.13 -0.74 -8.66
CA LEU A 230 11.49 -0.26 -8.45
C LEU A 230 12.39 -1.40 -7.99
N ARG A 231 13.56 -1.50 -8.61
CA ARG A 231 14.61 -2.39 -8.15
C ARG A 231 15.98 -1.71 -8.28
N VAL A 232 16.81 -1.85 -7.27
CA VAL A 232 18.23 -1.51 -7.32
C VAL A 232 19.02 -2.80 -7.26
N SER A 233 20.05 -2.94 -8.12
CA SER A 233 20.92 -4.10 -8.08
C SER A 233 21.71 -4.17 -6.76
N LEU A 234 22.11 -5.38 -6.34
CA LEU A 234 22.80 -5.59 -5.06
C LEU A 234 24.09 -4.79 -4.92
N ASP A 235 24.76 -4.51 -6.03
CA ASP A 235 25.96 -3.67 -6.06
C ASP A 235 25.65 -2.16 -6.11
N GLY A 236 24.36 -1.79 -6.11
CA GLY A 236 23.91 -0.41 -6.16
C GLY A 236 24.12 0.30 -7.50
N ARG A 237 24.57 -0.41 -8.53
CA ARG A 237 24.91 0.20 -9.82
C ARG A 237 23.72 0.46 -10.70
N TRP A 238 22.72 -0.42 -10.71
CA TRP A 238 21.63 -0.37 -11.67
C TRP A 238 20.30 -0.06 -10.96
N LEU A 239 19.58 0.92 -11.48
CA LEU A 239 18.19 1.17 -11.15
C LEU A 239 17.31 0.67 -12.29
N LEU A 240 16.32 -0.19 -11.98
CA LEU A 240 15.24 -0.57 -12.88
C LEU A 240 13.94 0.10 -12.43
N VAL A 241 13.22 0.64 -13.40
CA VAL A 241 11.90 1.24 -13.19
C VAL A 241 10.92 0.59 -14.16
N GLY A 242 9.93 -0.10 -13.63
CA GLY A 242 8.79 -0.57 -14.41
C GLY A 242 7.63 0.42 -14.32
N ALA A 243 6.82 0.53 -15.38
CA ALA A 243 5.64 1.38 -15.43
C ALA A 243 4.48 0.65 -16.14
N ALA A 244 3.34 0.51 -15.47
CA ALA A 244 2.14 -0.13 -16.01
C ALA A 244 0.91 0.75 -15.77
N ALA A 245 0.10 0.98 -16.79
CA ALA A 245 -1.14 1.74 -16.65
C ALA A 245 -2.22 0.87 -15.98
N GLY A 246 -2.60 1.20 -14.74
CA GLY A 246 -3.58 0.44 -13.96
C GLY A 246 -3.20 -1.03 -13.82
N THR A 247 -4.11 -1.92 -14.20
CA THR A 247 -3.94 -3.38 -14.18
C THR A 247 -3.69 -3.96 -15.58
N ALA A 248 -3.15 -3.15 -16.51
CA ALA A 248 -2.87 -3.61 -17.85
C ALA A 248 -1.85 -4.78 -17.82
N PRO A 249 -2.04 -5.86 -18.63
CA PRO A 249 -1.13 -6.99 -18.69
C PRO A 249 0.10 -6.68 -19.57
N ARG A 250 0.67 -5.50 -19.38
CA ARG A 250 1.85 -5.01 -20.08
C ARG A 250 2.49 -3.92 -19.25
N ASN A 251 3.80 -3.77 -19.37
CA ASN A 251 4.56 -2.70 -18.74
C ASN A 251 5.68 -2.20 -19.64
N ASP A 252 6.07 -0.96 -19.43
CA ASP A 252 7.34 -0.44 -19.90
C ASP A 252 8.43 -0.72 -18.85
N LEU A 253 9.67 -0.93 -19.30
CA LEU A 253 10.80 -1.18 -18.42
C LEU A 253 11.98 -0.28 -18.81
N TYR A 254 12.56 0.39 -17.82
CA TYR A 254 13.68 1.29 -17.95
C TYR A 254 14.82 0.91 -17.05
N ILE A 255 16.05 1.26 -17.47
CA ILE A 255 17.28 1.03 -16.69
C ILE A 255 18.13 2.30 -16.66
N ALA A 256 18.77 2.56 -15.51
CA ALA A 256 19.80 3.60 -15.36
C ALA A 256 21.07 3.01 -14.76
N ASP A 257 22.25 3.45 -15.28
CA ASP A 257 23.56 3.20 -14.69
C ASP A 257 23.86 4.31 -13.68
N LEU A 258 23.69 4.00 -12.38
CA LEU A 258 23.89 4.95 -11.27
C LEU A 258 25.35 5.32 -11.04
N ALA A 259 26.31 4.53 -11.57
CA ALA A 259 27.73 4.86 -11.57
C ALA A 259 28.12 5.77 -12.76
N GLY A 260 27.20 5.94 -13.73
CA GLY A 260 27.38 6.77 -14.93
C GLY A 260 26.59 8.10 -14.83
N ASP A 261 25.79 8.37 -15.85
CA ASP A 261 24.97 9.57 -15.95
C ASP A 261 23.62 9.47 -15.22
N ALA A 262 23.29 8.31 -14.68
CA ALA A 262 22.03 7.96 -14.03
C ALA A 262 20.77 8.23 -14.89
N ALA A 263 20.95 8.39 -16.23
CA ALA A 263 19.84 8.61 -17.15
C ALA A 263 19.07 7.30 -17.36
N LEU A 264 17.75 7.34 -17.18
CA LEU A 264 16.86 6.23 -17.50
C LEU A 264 16.76 6.05 -19.01
N ARG A 265 16.99 4.82 -19.46
CA ARG A 265 16.90 4.40 -20.87
C ARG A 265 15.90 3.25 -20.98
N PRO A 266 15.03 3.22 -22.01
CA PRO A 266 14.07 2.13 -22.16
C PRO A 266 14.81 0.83 -22.51
N ILE A 267 14.46 -0.24 -21.81
CA ILE A 267 14.72 -1.63 -22.23
C ILE A 267 13.58 -2.10 -23.11
N GLN A 268 12.34 -1.79 -22.67
CA GLN A 268 11.11 -2.08 -23.37
C GLN A 268 10.14 -0.92 -23.17
N GLU A 269 9.56 -0.41 -24.25
CA GLU A 269 8.57 0.66 -24.21
C GLU A 269 7.52 0.46 -25.31
N GLY A 270 6.23 0.59 -24.94
CA GLY A 270 5.12 0.48 -25.88
C GLY A 270 4.90 -0.90 -26.49
N VAL A 271 5.48 -1.95 -25.90
CA VAL A 271 5.32 -3.33 -26.36
C VAL A 271 4.15 -3.97 -25.59
N ASP A 272 3.30 -4.75 -26.30
CA ASP A 272 2.20 -5.49 -25.69
C ASP A 272 2.72 -6.79 -25.03
N ALA A 273 3.53 -6.61 -23.99
CA ALA A 273 4.12 -7.70 -23.19
C ALA A 273 4.40 -7.23 -21.76
N GLU A 274 4.36 -8.16 -20.81
CA GLU A 274 4.80 -7.96 -19.44
C GLU A 274 6.25 -8.46 -19.30
N THR A 275 7.09 -7.67 -18.63
CA THR A 275 8.51 -7.96 -18.39
C THR A 275 8.85 -7.63 -16.94
N ASP A 276 9.48 -8.61 -16.25
CA ASP A 276 9.94 -8.53 -14.86
C ASP A 276 11.47 -8.34 -14.76
#